data_a32642d104db8c669e08cd3155a50ae4
#
_entry.id   a32642d104db8c669e08cd3155a50ae4
#
_cell.length_a   1.000
_cell.length_b   1.000
_cell.length_c   1.000
_cell.angle_alpha   90.00
_cell.angle_beta   90.00
_cell.angle_gamma   90.00
#
_symmetry.space_group_name_H-M   'P 1'
#
loop_
_entity.id
_entity.type
_entity.pdbx_description
1 polymer ?
#
loop_
_entity_poly.entity_id
_entity_poly.type
_entity_poly.pdbx_seq_one_letter_code
_entity_poly.pdbx_strand_id
1 'polypeptide(L)'
;VKRYRAKPIEIEALLWQGDMADLPQEWLTHVVTYEGDTGVLFTKTLQGPAAAEPGQHYLIANLDENEVYPVVVSVFERRYEAVA
;
A
#
# COMPACT_ATOMS: atom_id res chain seq x y z
N VAL A 1 -9.39 -4.04 33.18
CA VAL A 1 -8.70 -3.82 31.89
C VAL A 1 -7.82 -5.02 31.59
N LYS A 2 -7.99 -5.59 30.41
CA LYS A 2 -7.16 -6.71 29.93
C LYS A 2 -6.13 -6.19 28.96
N ARG A 3 -4.98 -6.86 28.91
CA ARG A 3 -3.93 -6.54 27.95
C ARG A 3 -4.09 -7.42 26.71
N TYR A 4 -3.87 -6.84 25.55
CA TYR A 4 -3.90 -7.54 24.28
C TYR A 4 -2.60 -7.29 23.53
N ARG A 5 -2.17 -8.29 22.78
CA ARG A 5 -1.01 -8.18 21.88
C ARG A 5 -1.51 -8.36 20.46
N ALA A 6 -1.09 -7.49 19.56
CA ALA A 6 -1.38 -7.66 18.15
C ALA A 6 -0.73 -8.95 17.65
N LYS A 7 -1.50 -9.75 16.90
CA LYS A 7 -0.95 -10.94 16.25
C LYS A 7 0.01 -10.54 15.14
N PRO A 8 1.16 -11.18 15.02
CA PRO A 8 2.02 -10.94 13.87
C PRO A 8 1.32 -11.40 12.59
N ILE A 9 1.32 -10.55 11.58
CA ILE A 9 0.74 -10.85 10.27
C ILE A 9 1.76 -10.56 9.19
N GLU A 10 1.71 -11.34 8.12
CA GLU A 10 2.46 -11.06 6.91
C GLU A 10 1.58 -10.23 5.98
N ILE A 11 2.18 -9.25 5.33
CA ILE A 11 1.52 -8.40 4.36
C ILE A 11 2.26 -8.44 3.03
N GLU A 12 1.55 -8.11 1.97
CA GLU A 12 2.18 -7.85 0.69
C GLU A 12 2.39 -6.36 0.54
N ALA A 13 3.58 -5.95 0.15
CA ALA A 13 3.93 -4.56 0.00
C ALA A 13 4.82 -4.33 -1.21
N LEU A 14 4.74 -3.15 -1.79
CA LEU A 14 5.47 -2.76 -2.98
C LEU A 14 5.88 -1.30 -2.83
N LEU A 15 7.17 -0.99 -3.06
CA LEU A 15 7.59 0.40 -3.21
C LEU A 15 7.03 0.94 -4.52
N TRP A 16 6.17 1.96 -4.43
CA TRP A 16 5.57 2.56 -5.61
C TRP A 16 6.60 3.43 -6.33
N GLN A 17 6.84 3.15 -7.60
CA GLN A 17 7.81 3.88 -8.41
C GLN A 17 7.20 4.56 -9.63
N GLY A 18 5.88 4.57 -9.73
CA GLY A 18 5.19 5.30 -10.78
C GLY A 18 4.80 4.47 -12.00
N ASP A 19 5.05 3.17 -12.00
CA ASP A 19 4.75 2.30 -13.14
C ASP A 19 3.65 1.30 -12.79
N MET A 20 2.52 1.41 -13.49
CA MET A 20 1.38 0.51 -13.30
C MET A 20 1.73 -0.96 -13.58
N ALA A 21 2.74 -1.21 -14.42
CA ALA A 21 3.16 -2.57 -14.74
C ALA A 21 3.74 -3.32 -13.52
N ASP A 22 4.17 -2.60 -12.50
CA ASP A 22 4.70 -3.20 -11.27
C ASP A 22 3.61 -3.75 -10.35
N LEU A 23 2.35 -3.36 -10.57
CA LEU A 23 1.26 -3.76 -9.69
C LEU A 23 0.83 -5.20 -9.97
N PRO A 24 0.69 -6.03 -8.92
CA PRO A 24 0.04 -7.32 -9.07
C PRO A 24 -1.37 -7.17 -9.62
N GLN A 25 -1.79 -8.12 -10.43
CA GLN A 25 -3.09 -8.03 -11.10
C GLN A 25 -4.24 -7.95 -10.11
N GLU A 26 -4.14 -8.62 -8.97
CA GLU A 26 -5.17 -8.60 -7.94
C GLU A 26 -5.38 -7.21 -7.32
N TRP A 27 -4.36 -6.35 -7.42
CA TRP A 27 -4.44 -5.01 -6.84
C TRP A 27 -5.12 -4.01 -7.78
N LEU A 28 -5.27 -4.34 -9.06
CA LEU A 28 -5.78 -3.40 -10.06
C LEU A 28 -7.22 -2.98 -9.80
N THR A 29 -8.02 -3.84 -9.18
CA THR A 29 -9.40 -3.51 -8.82
C THR A 29 -9.48 -2.45 -7.72
N HIS A 30 -8.37 -2.19 -7.04
CA HIS A 30 -8.28 -1.20 -5.97
C HIS A 30 -7.70 0.13 -6.45
N VAL A 31 -7.38 0.24 -7.73
CA VAL A 31 -6.91 1.50 -8.32
C VAL A 31 -8.12 2.37 -8.65
N VAL A 32 -8.10 3.60 -8.16
CA VAL A 32 -9.12 4.60 -8.48
C VAL A 32 -8.72 5.40 -9.71
N THR A 33 -7.51 5.95 -9.69
CA THR A 33 -6.99 6.79 -10.78
C THR A 33 -5.48 6.68 -10.82
N TYR A 34 -4.91 6.78 -12.01
CA TYR A 34 -3.48 6.86 -12.21
C TYR A 34 -3.17 8.07 -13.09
N GLU A 35 -2.26 8.92 -12.62
CA GLU A 35 -1.80 10.08 -13.38
C GLU A 35 -0.46 9.75 -14.04
N GLY A 36 -0.49 9.47 -15.34
CA GLY A 36 0.70 9.04 -16.06
C GLY A 36 1.82 10.08 -16.12
N ASP A 37 1.47 11.38 -16.10
CA ASP A 37 2.47 12.46 -16.19
C ASP A 37 3.30 12.58 -14.91
N THR A 38 2.71 12.34 -13.75
CA THR A 38 3.36 12.49 -12.47
C THR A 38 3.72 11.17 -11.82
N GLY A 39 3.10 10.08 -12.28
CA GLY A 39 3.23 8.76 -11.66
C GLY A 39 2.43 8.60 -10.38
N VAL A 40 1.60 9.59 -10.02
CA VAL A 40 0.79 9.50 -8.79
C VAL A 40 -0.35 8.50 -9.02
N LEU A 41 -0.51 7.62 -8.04
CA LEU A 41 -1.55 6.60 -8.04
C LEU A 41 -2.52 6.88 -6.90
N PHE A 42 -3.82 6.83 -7.19
CA PHE A 42 -4.85 6.90 -6.16
C PHE A 42 -5.45 5.51 -5.98
N THR A 43 -5.41 5.01 -4.76
CA THR A 43 -5.94 3.70 -4.43
C THR A 43 -7.14 3.79 -3.50
N LYS A 44 -7.95 2.73 -3.52
CA LYS A 44 -9.11 2.62 -2.66
C LYS A 44 -8.69 2.15 -1.27
N THR A 45 -9.03 2.95 -0.25
CA THR A 45 -8.83 2.58 1.15
C THR A 45 -10.15 2.63 1.90
N LEU A 46 -10.16 2.11 3.13
CA LEU A 46 -11.36 2.15 3.97
C LEU A 46 -11.82 3.58 4.28
N GLN A 47 -10.93 4.55 4.15
CA GLN A 47 -11.21 5.96 4.42
C GLN A 47 -11.38 6.79 3.14
N GLY A 48 -11.51 6.13 1.99
CA GLY A 48 -11.62 6.80 0.70
C GLY A 48 -10.32 6.73 -0.09
N PRO A 49 -10.26 7.40 -1.25
CA PRO A 49 -9.06 7.39 -2.09
C PRO A 49 -7.87 8.03 -1.39
N ALA A 50 -6.70 7.42 -1.54
CA ALA A 50 -5.45 7.94 -1.01
C ALA A 50 -4.38 7.92 -2.10
N ALA A 51 -3.52 8.95 -2.11
CA ALA A 51 -2.51 9.15 -3.13
C ALA A 51 -1.18 8.50 -2.75
N ALA A 52 -0.58 7.78 -3.69
CA ALA A 52 0.77 7.25 -3.58
C ALA A 52 1.67 7.96 -4.59
N GLU A 53 2.74 8.58 -4.10
CA GLU A 53 3.71 9.28 -4.94
C GLU A 53 4.93 8.39 -5.20
N PRO A 54 5.48 8.41 -6.44
CA PRO A 54 6.64 7.58 -6.77
C PRO A 54 7.83 7.84 -5.84
N GLY A 55 8.42 6.77 -5.33
CA GLY A 55 9.58 6.85 -4.45
C GLY A 55 9.29 7.34 -3.03
N GLN A 56 8.07 7.78 -2.75
CA GLN A 56 7.69 8.35 -1.45
C GLN A 56 6.84 7.40 -0.61
N HIS A 57 6.18 6.45 -1.26
CA HIS A 57 5.22 5.58 -0.59
C HIS A 57 5.42 4.13 -0.96
N TYR A 58 5.27 3.25 0.04
CA TYR A 58 4.96 1.85 -0.18
C TYR A 58 3.45 1.70 -0.31
N LEU A 59 3.03 0.76 -1.14
CA LEU A 59 1.66 0.31 -1.20
C LEU A 59 1.54 -0.98 -0.41
N ILE A 60 0.59 -1.03 0.50
CA ILE A 60 0.30 -2.23 1.29
C ILE A 60 -1.06 -2.76 0.86
N ALA A 61 -1.10 -4.03 0.49
CA ALA A 61 -2.34 -4.70 0.15
C ALA A 61 -2.90 -5.43 1.35
N ASN A 62 -4.11 -5.07 1.72
CA ASN A 62 -4.92 -5.81 2.69
C ASN A 62 -6.20 -6.23 2.00
N LEU A 63 -6.10 -7.29 1.21
CA LEU A 63 -7.20 -7.71 0.33
C LEU A 63 -8.38 -8.26 1.12
N ASP A 64 -8.15 -8.81 2.32
CA ASP A 64 -9.23 -9.26 3.19
C ASP A 64 -10.13 -8.10 3.63
N GLU A 65 -9.55 -6.92 3.78
CA GLU A 65 -10.28 -5.69 4.11
C GLU A 65 -10.64 -4.89 2.86
N ASN A 66 -10.38 -5.44 1.68
CA ASN A 66 -10.69 -4.83 0.40
C ASN A 66 -10.03 -3.46 0.22
N GLU A 67 -8.75 -3.36 0.58
CA GLU A 67 -8.02 -2.11 0.40
C GLU A 67 -6.58 -2.31 -0.03
N VAL A 68 -6.07 -1.31 -0.75
CA VAL A 68 -4.64 -1.09 -0.99
C VAL A 68 -4.36 0.34 -0.55
N TYR A 69 -3.42 0.54 0.37
CA TYR A 69 -3.20 1.86 0.92
C TYR A 69 -1.72 2.26 0.91
N PRO A 70 -1.44 3.56 0.75
CA PRO A 70 -0.07 4.06 0.76
C PRO A 70 0.44 4.31 2.18
N VAL A 71 1.73 4.04 2.38
CA VAL A 71 2.43 4.34 3.63
C VAL A 71 3.74 5.03 3.27
N VAL A 72 4.04 6.13 3.93
CA VAL A 72 5.31 6.83 3.72
C VAL A 72 6.48 5.89 3.99
N VAL A 73 7.50 5.94 3.13
CA VAL A 73 8.66 5.03 3.20
C VAL A 73 9.27 4.96 4.60
N SER A 74 9.48 6.11 5.24
CA SER A 74 10.08 6.13 6.58
C SER A 74 9.24 5.43 7.64
N VAL A 75 7.92 5.54 7.53
CA VAL A 75 6.99 4.84 8.43
C VAL A 75 7.00 3.34 8.16
N PHE A 76 7.01 2.97 6.89
CA PHE A 76 7.06 1.57 6.50
C PHE A 76 8.32 0.89 7.03
N GLU A 77 9.48 1.50 6.85
CA GLU A 77 10.75 0.94 7.27
C GLU A 77 10.88 0.76 8.78
N ARG A 78 10.16 1.58 9.56
CA ARG A 78 10.15 1.43 11.02
C ARG A 78 9.24 0.32 11.50
N ARG A 79 8.20 -0.04 10.73
CA ARG A 79 7.16 -0.98 11.16
C ARG A 79 7.30 -2.37 10.60
N TYR A 80 7.97 -2.50 9.46
CA TYR A 80 8.02 -3.77 8.73
C TYR A 80 9.44 -4.13 8.39
N GLU A 81 9.69 -5.42 8.30
CA GLU A 81 10.95 -5.96 7.79
C GLU A 81 10.66 -7.05 6.78
N ALA A 82 11.58 -7.24 5.84
CA ALA A 82 11.42 -8.27 4.81
C ALA A 82 11.45 -9.67 5.42
N VAL A 83 10.55 -10.53 4.94
CA VAL A 83 10.53 -11.93 5.31
C VAL A 83 11.36 -12.69 4.27
N ALA A 84 12.34 -13.42 4.74
CA ALA A 84 13.24 -14.18 3.87
C ALA A 84 12.56 -15.45 3.32
#